data_3608820d5b9c11a82853960d741c7492
#
_entry.id   3608820d5b9c11a82853960d741c7492
#
_cell.length_a   1.000
_cell.length_b   1.000
_cell.length_c   1.000
_cell.angle_alpha   90.00
_cell.angle_beta   90.00
_cell.angle_gamma   90.00
#
_symmetry.space_group_name_H-M   'P 1'
#
loop_
_entity.id
_entity.type
_entity.pdbx_description
1 polymer ?
#
loop_
_entity_poly.entity_id
_entity_poly.type
_entity_poly.pdbx_seq_one_letter_code
_entity_poly.pdbx_strand_id
1 'polypeptide(L)'
;RYADKKPQSETEFPTSEMLPDFYEMSDKSKVILYTPIHIRDNTLGYLAFNFYPWSSMNYLLNYLTMAMSQLLESVRRQNELYAYAKKIDMLYITDPLTSLYNRRGFFRIYNDYAEDGVKDDCMVISVDLDNLKLINDNFGHNEGDNAILTMANALKSAADENDICARFGGDEYVVFGKGKGEYEMNAYI
;
A
#
# COMPACT_ATOMS: atom_id res chain seq x y z
N ARG A 1 0.46 30.57 35.87
CA ARG A 1 -0.76 30.65 35.05
C ARG A 1 -0.35 30.25 33.64
N TYR A 2 -0.55 28.99 33.31
CA TYR A 2 -0.47 28.55 31.92
C TYR A 2 -1.77 29.04 31.25
N ALA A 3 -1.63 29.93 30.29
CA ALA A 3 -2.78 30.32 29.47
C ALA A 3 -3.12 29.17 28.51
N ASP A 4 -4.35 28.70 28.57
CA ASP A 4 -4.97 27.80 27.60
C ASP A 4 -4.95 28.49 26.22
N LYS A 5 -3.86 28.37 25.48
CA LYS A 5 -3.88 28.65 24.05
C LYS A 5 -4.30 27.35 23.36
N LYS A 6 -5.50 27.35 22.81
CA LYS A 6 -5.94 26.33 21.84
C LYS A 6 -4.85 26.18 20.79
N PRO A 7 -4.53 24.94 20.34
CA PRO A 7 -3.65 24.76 19.20
C PRO A 7 -4.22 25.57 18.04
N GLN A 8 -3.39 26.45 17.48
CA GLN A 8 -3.74 27.14 16.26
C GLN A 8 -3.96 26.09 15.15
N SER A 9 -5.02 26.28 14.35
CA SER A 9 -5.28 25.47 13.17
C SER A 9 -4.04 25.45 12.28
N GLU A 10 -3.78 24.31 11.61
CA GLU A 10 -2.78 24.17 10.58
C GLU A 10 -3.00 25.30 9.56
N THR A 11 -2.09 26.25 9.54
CA THR A 11 -2.09 27.39 8.60
C THR A 11 -0.95 27.17 7.64
N GLU A 12 -1.25 26.98 6.35
CA GLU A 12 -0.24 27.04 5.30
C GLU A 12 0.23 28.49 5.17
N PHE A 13 1.52 28.72 5.23
CA PHE A 13 2.12 30.03 5.05
C PHE A 13 3.31 29.96 4.06
N PRO A 14 3.62 31.04 3.34
CA PRO A 14 4.72 31.05 2.39
C PRO A 14 6.05 30.74 3.08
N THR A 15 6.91 29.96 2.44
CA THR A 15 8.25 29.64 2.96
C THR A 15 9.17 30.87 3.12
N SER A 16 8.80 32.01 2.53
CA SER A 16 9.43 33.31 2.76
C SER A 16 9.16 33.87 4.16
N GLU A 17 8.10 33.41 4.81
CA GLU A 17 7.77 33.75 6.19
C GLU A 17 8.27 32.63 7.09
N MET A 18 9.20 32.92 7.96
CA MET A 18 9.78 31.92 8.87
C MET A 18 8.81 31.41 9.94
N LEU A 19 7.74 32.17 10.24
CA LEU A 19 6.68 31.83 11.16
C LEU A 19 5.38 32.49 10.71
N PRO A 20 4.21 31.85 10.89
CA PRO A 20 2.93 32.52 10.75
C PRO A 20 2.86 33.71 11.74
N ASP A 21 2.40 34.84 11.28
CA ASP A 21 2.22 36.05 12.09
C ASP A 21 3.49 36.56 12.80
N PHE A 22 4.68 36.29 12.23
CA PHE A 22 5.97 36.70 12.79
C PHE A 22 6.02 38.21 13.09
N TYR A 23 5.45 39.06 12.21
CA TYR A 23 5.45 40.50 12.35
C TYR A 23 4.53 41.00 13.45
N GLU A 24 3.44 40.30 13.75
CA GLU A 24 2.54 40.69 14.85
C GLU A 24 3.11 40.32 16.24
N MET A 25 4.10 39.42 16.29
CA MET A 25 4.78 39.02 17.54
C MET A 25 5.90 39.96 17.96
N SER A 26 6.20 41.02 17.21
CA SER A 26 7.47 41.74 17.27
C SER A 26 7.59 42.86 18.32
N ASP A 27 6.68 42.95 19.30
CA ASP A 27 6.70 44.08 20.27
C ASP A 27 7.70 43.94 21.44
N LYS A 28 8.55 42.90 21.45
CA LYS A 28 9.69 42.79 22.39
C LYS A 28 10.80 41.98 21.77
N SER A 29 12.04 42.42 21.91
CA SER A 29 13.26 41.70 21.50
C SER A 29 13.23 40.22 21.92
N LYS A 30 12.74 39.38 21.03
CA LYS A 30 12.66 37.92 21.29
C LYS A 30 13.72 37.25 20.41
N VAL A 31 14.52 36.41 21.01
CA VAL A 31 15.43 35.53 20.28
C VAL A 31 14.66 34.26 19.97
N ILE A 32 14.54 33.92 18.69
CA ILE A 32 13.91 32.68 18.24
C ILE A 32 15.02 31.72 17.82
N LEU A 33 14.99 30.53 18.41
CA LEU A 33 15.89 29.44 18.05
C LEU A 33 15.16 28.49 17.07
N TYR A 34 15.75 28.30 15.87
CA TYR A 34 15.27 27.33 14.91
C TYR A 34 16.11 26.06 15.00
N THR A 35 15.48 24.93 15.19
CA THR A 35 16.14 23.64 15.23
C THR A 35 15.55 22.75 14.14
N PRO A 36 16.36 22.35 13.13
CA PRO A 36 15.86 21.55 12.03
C PRO A 36 15.56 20.11 12.50
N ILE A 37 14.53 19.51 11.90
CA ILE A 37 14.20 18.08 12.04
C ILE A 37 14.71 17.40 10.79
N HIS A 38 15.67 16.48 10.93
CA HIS A 38 16.27 15.74 9.82
C HIS A 38 15.84 14.28 9.82
N ILE A 39 15.68 13.75 8.60
CA ILE A 39 15.75 12.30 8.35
C ILE A 39 16.85 12.07 7.33
N ARG A 40 17.96 11.49 7.77
CA ARG A 40 19.20 11.35 6.99
C ARG A 40 19.64 12.73 6.44
N ASP A 41 19.76 12.85 5.12
CA ASP A 41 20.21 14.08 4.45
C ASP A 41 19.08 15.06 4.11
N ASN A 42 17.82 14.72 4.46
CA ASN A 42 16.66 15.54 4.16
C ASN A 42 16.16 16.24 5.41
N THR A 43 16.02 17.57 5.33
CA THR A 43 15.32 18.36 6.34
C THR A 43 13.82 18.28 6.07
N LEU A 44 13.06 17.75 7.03
CA LEU A 44 11.60 17.66 6.96
C LEU A 44 10.90 18.96 7.36
N GLY A 45 11.56 19.74 8.20
CA GLY A 45 11.02 20.96 8.76
C GLY A 45 11.92 21.49 9.86
N TYR A 46 11.41 22.42 10.62
CA TYR A 46 12.10 22.98 11.76
C TYR A 46 11.15 23.27 12.91
N LEU A 47 11.68 23.24 14.10
CA LEU A 47 11.01 23.70 15.32
C LEU A 47 11.51 25.12 15.64
N ALA A 48 10.58 26.03 15.92
CA ALA A 48 10.89 27.39 16.31
C ALA A 48 10.51 27.59 17.78
N PHE A 49 11.45 28.04 18.57
CA PHE A 49 11.26 28.26 20.00
C PHE A 49 11.60 29.70 20.36
N ASN A 50 10.80 30.27 21.24
CA ASN A 50 11.17 31.54 21.86
C ASN A 50 12.29 31.25 22.87
N PHE A 51 13.47 31.84 22.66
CA PHE A 51 14.66 31.55 23.44
C PHE A 51 14.62 32.31 24.78
N TYR A 52 14.78 31.56 25.86
CA TYR A 52 15.11 32.08 27.15
C TYR A 52 16.56 31.66 27.49
N PRO A 53 17.41 32.56 28.08
CA PRO A 53 18.84 32.31 28.28
C PRO A 53 19.14 31.34 29.44
N TRP A 54 18.45 30.22 29.51
CA TRP A 54 18.68 29.19 30.53
C TRP A 54 19.40 28.02 29.91
N SER A 55 20.64 27.78 30.29
CA SER A 55 21.54 26.78 29.70
C SER A 55 21.00 25.35 29.64
N SER A 56 20.13 24.96 30.58
CA SER A 56 19.51 23.64 30.59
C SER A 56 18.44 23.40 29.50
N MET A 57 17.83 24.47 29.01
CA MET A 57 16.79 24.37 27.98
C MET A 57 17.36 23.91 26.61
N ASN A 58 18.59 24.31 26.28
CA ASN A 58 19.23 23.91 25.01
C ASN A 58 19.46 22.39 24.92
N TYR A 59 19.84 21.77 26.02
CA TYR A 59 20.00 20.30 26.08
C TYR A 59 18.68 19.58 25.89
N LEU A 60 17.61 20.08 26.52
CA LEU A 60 16.27 19.50 26.36
C LEU A 60 15.76 19.64 24.94
N LEU A 61 15.93 20.78 24.30
CA LEU A 61 15.51 21.02 22.91
C LEU A 61 16.26 20.11 21.94
N ASN A 62 17.57 19.98 22.08
CA ASN A 62 18.36 19.07 21.25
C ASN A 62 17.93 17.61 21.46
N TYR A 63 17.67 17.21 22.70
CA TYR A 63 17.18 15.87 23.00
C TYR A 63 15.80 15.60 22.37
N LEU A 64 14.87 16.55 22.47
CA LEU A 64 13.54 16.42 21.87
C LEU A 64 13.61 16.34 20.36
N THR A 65 14.42 17.18 19.71
CA THR A 65 14.58 17.15 18.25
C THR A 65 15.19 15.84 17.77
N MET A 66 16.20 15.35 18.49
CA MET A 66 16.81 14.07 18.20
C MET A 66 15.82 12.91 18.38
N ALA A 67 15.06 12.92 19.47
CA ALA A 67 14.02 11.92 19.73
C ALA A 67 12.91 11.94 18.68
N MET A 68 12.44 13.13 18.26
CA MET A 68 11.48 13.28 17.17
C MET A 68 12.02 12.75 15.86
N SER A 69 13.25 13.09 15.49
CA SER A 69 13.89 12.60 14.26
C SER A 69 13.99 11.07 14.27
N GLN A 70 14.36 10.46 15.39
CA GLN A 70 14.44 9.00 15.54
C GLN A 70 13.06 8.33 15.44
N LEU A 71 12.03 8.92 16.06
CA LEU A 71 10.66 8.41 15.97
C LEU A 71 10.14 8.46 14.54
N LEU A 72 10.33 9.58 13.83
CA LEU A 72 9.91 9.73 12.45
C LEU A 72 10.64 8.74 11.53
N GLU A 73 11.95 8.54 11.74
CA GLU A 73 12.70 7.55 10.98
C GLU A 73 12.22 6.11 11.27
N SER A 74 11.88 5.81 12.52
CA SER A 74 11.32 4.51 12.91
C SER A 74 9.99 4.23 12.22
N VAL A 75 9.06 5.19 12.24
CA VAL A 75 7.75 5.08 11.56
C VAL A 75 7.94 4.89 10.05
N ARG A 76 8.84 5.66 9.45
CA ARG A 76 9.14 5.52 8.02
C ARG A 76 9.65 4.13 7.69
N ARG A 77 10.64 3.63 8.44
CA ARG A 77 11.17 2.26 8.24
C ARG A 77 10.09 1.21 8.39
N GLN A 78 9.22 1.36 9.38
CA GLN A 78 8.11 0.43 9.57
C GLN A 78 7.17 0.41 8.37
N ASN A 79 6.84 1.58 7.81
CA ASN A 79 6.01 1.68 6.61
C ASN A 79 6.70 1.07 5.38
N GLU A 80 8.00 1.31 5.21
CA GLU A 80 8.79 0.70 4.12
C GLU A 80 8.80 -0.83 4.25
N LEU A 81 9.06 -1.36 5.43
CA LEU A 81 9.05 -2.81 5.69
C LEU A 81 7.66 -3.41 5.43
N TYR A 82 6.60 -2.74 5.85
CA TYR A 82 5.23 -3.17 5.57
C TYR A 82 4.93 -3.20 4.06
N ALA A 83 5.36 -2.17 3.32
CA ALA A 83 5.20 -2.13 1.88
C ALA A 83 5.98 -3.24 1.16
N TYR A 84 7.22 -3.53 1.60
CA TYR A 84 8.01 -4.65 1.08
C TYR A 84 7.39 -5.99 1.41
N ALA A 85 6.92 -6.21 2.64
CA ALA A 85 6.25 -7.44 3.04
C ALA A 85 5.00 -7.69 2.20
N LYS A 86 4.18 -6.65 1.98
CA LYS A 86 3.00 -6.74 1.10
C LYS A 86 3.37 -7.08 -0.35
N LYS A 87 4.45 -6.48 -0.87
CA LYS A 87 4.94 -6.78 -2.23
C LYS A 87 5.42 -8.21 -2.36
N ILE A 88 6.16 -8.71 -1.36
CA ILE A 88 6.62 -10.11 -1.33
C ILE A 88 5.42 -11.06 -1.24
N ASP A 89 4.44 -10.76 -0.39
CA ASP A 89 3.22 -11.57 -0.25
C ASP A 89 2.45 -11.64 -1.58
N MET A 90 2.29 -10.51 -2.28
CA MET A 90 1.66 -10.49 -3.61
C MET A 90 2.42 -11.33 -4.65
N LEU A 91 3.76 -11.26 -4.69
CA LEU A 91 4.59 -12.09 -5.58
C LEU A 91 4.47 -13.60 -5.24
N TYR A 92 4.18 -13.92 -3.99
CA TYR A 92 4.03 -15.29 -3.53
C TYR A 92 2.67 -15.90 -3.92
N ILE A 93 1.62 -15.08 -4.04
CA ILE A 93 0.24 -15.52 -4.27
C ILE A 93 -0.28 -15.23 -5.68
N THR A 94 0.48 -14.55 -6.54
CA THR A 94 0.07 -14.25 -7.93
C THR A 94 0.94 -14.96 -8.95
N ASP A 95 0.40 -15.18 -10.14
CA ASP A 95 1.12 -15.65 -11.32
C ASP A 95 1.83 -14.46 -12.00
N PRO A 96 3.14 -14.53 -12.25
CA PRO A 96 3.91 -13.40 -12.76
C PRO A 96 3.56 -12.98 -14.19
N LEU A 97 3.04 -13.90 -15.02
CA LEU A 97 2.67 -13.61 -16.39
C LEU A 97 1.29 -12.94 -16.47
N THR A 98 0.30 -13.51 -15.79
CA THR A 98 -1.10 -13.08 -15.94
C THR A 98 -1.56 -12.10 -14.87
N SER A 99 -0.82 -11.99 -13.75
CA SER A 99 -1.22 -11.28 -12.54
C SER A 99 -2.55 -11.76 -11.92
N LEU A 100 -3.03 -12.94 -12.32
CA LEU A 100 -4.06 -13.67 -11.61
C LEU A 100 -3.48 -14.27 -10.33
N TYR A 101 -4.33 -14.73 -9.43
CA TYR A 101 -3.83 -15.54 -8.33
C TYR A 101 -3.16 -16.81 -8.88
N ASN A 102 -2.07 -17.24 -8.25
CA ASN A 102 -1.53 -18.57 -8.50
C ASN A 102 -2.28 -19.61 -7.64
N ARG A 103 -1.94 -20.87 -7.78
CA ARG A 103 -2.55 -21.97 -7.00
C ARG A 103 -2.52 -21.73 -5.49
N ARG A 104 -1.43 -21.16 -4.96
CA ARG A 104 -1.32 -20.85 -3.52
C ARG A 104 -2.25 -19.72 -3.11
N GLY A 105 -2.31 -18.67 -3.90
CA GLY A 105 -3.22 -17.54 -3.69
C GLY A 105 -4.68 -17.98 -3.69
N PHE A 106 -5.05 -18.83 -4.63
CA PHE A 106 -6.39 -19.40 -4.69
C PHE A 106 -6.76 -20.14 -3.40
N PHE A 107 -5.94 -21.11 -2.98
CA PHE A 107 -6.24 -21.89 -1.78
C PHE A 107 -6.21 -21.06 -0.50
N ARG A 108 -5.37 -20.05 -0.40
CA ARG A 108 -5.38 -19.13 0.74
C ARG A 108 -6.72 -18.44 0.87
N ILE A 109 -7.21 -17.82 -0.22
CA ILE A 109 -8.47 -17.07 -0.20
C ILE A 109 -9.67 -18.02 -0.02
N TYR A 110 -9.62 -19.20 -0.65
CA TYR A 110 -10.65 -20.21 -0.50
C TYR A 110 -10.76 -20.71 0.97
N ASN A 111 -9.62 -20.94 1.62
CA ASN A 111 -9.60 -21.36 3.02
C ASN A 111 -10.12 -20.27 3.96
N ASP A 112 -9.71 -19.01 3.74
CA ASP A 112 -10.24 -17.87 4.49
C ASP A 112 -11.77 -17.79 4.36
N TYR A 113 -12.30 -17.99 3.15
CA TYR A 113 -13.74 -18.05 2.92
C TYR A 113 -14.42 -19.22 3.62
N ALA A 114 -13.81 -20.39 3.60
CA ALA A 114 -14.36 -21.60 4.23
C ALA A 114 -14.37 -21.51 5.77
N GLU A 115 -13.37 -20.85 6.36
CA GLU A 115 -13.25 -20.63 7.80
C GLU A 115 -14.26 -19.62 8.35
N ASP A 116 -14.66 -18.63 7.56
CA ASP A 116 -15.69 -17.64 7.93
C ASP A 116 -17.09 -18.26 8.12
N GLY A 117 -17.24 -19.57 7.84
CA GLY A 117 -18.48 -20.30 8.08
C GLY A 117 -19.66 -19.86 7.21
N VAL A 118 -19.40 -19.15 6.14
CA VAL A 118 -20.40 -18.71 5.18
C VAL A 118 -20.93 -19.92 4.44
N LYS A 119 -22.23 -20.18 4.59
CA LYS A 119 -22.95 -21.29 3.96
C LYS A 119 -23.62 -20.89 2.64
N ASP A 120 -23.13 -19.83 2.03
CA ASP A 120 -23.67 -19.38 0.76
C ASP A 120 -23.26 -20.33 -0.36
N ASP A 121 -24.08 -20.45 -1.38
CA ASP A 121 -23.75 -21.19 -2.59
C ASP A 121 -22.44 -20.63 -3.16
N CYS A 122 -21.58 -21.51 -3.62
CA CYS A 122 -20.34 -21.13 -4.28
C CYS A 122 -20.19 -21.87 -5.60
N MET A 123 -19.55 -21.24 -6.55
CA MET A 123 -19.29 -21.80 -7.86
C MET A 123 -17.77 -21.97 -8.03
N VAL A 124 -17.36 -23.10 -8.56
CA VAL A 124 -15.98 -23.36 -8.97
C VAL A 124 -16.00 -23.80 -10.45
N ILE A 125 -15.28 -23.06 -11.27
CA ILE A 125 -15.13 -23.39 -12.70
C ILE A 125 -13.66 -23.72 -12.95
N SER A 126 -13.39 -24.85 -13.57
CA SER A 126 -12.08 -25.19 -14.12
C SER A 126 -12.08 -24.89 -15.61
N VAL A 127 -11.08 -24.14 -16.06
CA VAL A 127 -10.91 -23.74 -17.47
C VAL A 127 -9.53 -24.16 -17.92
N ASP A 128 -9.46 -24.71 -19.12
CA ASP A 128 -8.22 -25.15 -19.76
C ASP A 128 -8.05 -24.48 -21.12
N LEU A 129 -6.84 -24.05 -21.46
CA LEU A 129 -6.55 -23.44 -22.75
C LEU A 129 -6.14 -24.51 -23.76
N ASP A 130 -7.05 -24.86 -24.64
CA ASP A 130 -6.84 -25.87 -25.65
C ASP A 130 -5.64 -25.57 -26.57
N ASN A 131 -4.87 -26.62 -26.85
CA ASN A 131 -3.79 -26.61 -27.81
C ASN A 131 -2.64 -25.64 -27.57
N LEU A 132 -2.39 -25.21 -26.32
CA LEU A 132 -1.28 -24.30 -25.99
C LEU A 132 0.07 -24.84 -26.49
N LYS A 133 0.31 -26.15 -26.41
CA LYS A 133 1.52 -26.77 -26.93
C LYS A 133 1.62 -26.61 -28.47
N LEU A 134 0.54 -26.77 -29.18
CA LEU A 134 0.51 -26.60 -30.66
C LEU A 134 0.80 -25.14 -31.06
N ILE A 135 0.29 -24.18 -30.28
CA ILE A 135 0.57 -22.77 -30.47
C ILE A 135 2.09 -22.51 -30.25
N ASN A 136 2.65 -23.02 -29.17
CA ASN A 136 4.08 -22.88 -28.88
C ASN A 136 4.96 -23.50 -29.98
N ASP A 137 4.63 -24.70 -30.42
CA ASP A 137 5.42 -25.44 -31.38
C ASP A 137 5.39 -24.79 -32.81
N ASN A 138 4.25 -24.18 -33.20
CA ASN A 138 4.09 -23.56 -34.51
C ASN A 138 4.46 -22.07 -34.54
N PHE A 139 4.24 -21.33 -33.45
CA PHE A 139 4.36 -19.85 -33.45
C PHE A 139 5.35 -19.34 -32.42
N GLY A 140 5.90 -20.23 -31.57
CA GLY A 140 6.86 -19.87 -30.54
C GLY A 140 6.22 -19.48 -29.20
N HIS A 141 7.05 -19.50 -28.15
CA HIS A 141 6.60 -19.25 -26.78
C HIS A 141 5.95 -17.87 -26.55
N ASN A 142 6.36 -16.85 -27.31
CA ASN A 142 5.74 -15.53 -27.20
C ASN A 142 4.25 -15.54 -27.57
N GLU A 143 3.88 -16.31 -28.60
CA GLU A 143 2.47 -16.45 -28.99
C GLU A 143 1.71 -17.33 -27.98
N GLY A 144 2.35 -18.32 -27.38
CA GLY A 144 1.77 -19.04 -26.26
C GLY A 144 1.51 -18.14 -25.07
N ASP A 145 2.44 -17.27 -24.71
CA ASP A 145 2.26 -16.29 -23.64
C ASP A 145 1.13 -15.29 -23.97
N ASN A 146 1.00 -14.86 -25.23
CA ASN A 146 -0.12 -14.04 -25.68
C ASN A 146 -1.47 -14.75 -25.54
N ALA A 147 -1.54 -16.05 -25.88
CA ALA A 147 -2.74 -16.85 -25.70
C ALA A 147 -3.13 -16.99 -24.21
N ILE A 148 -2.15 -17.24 -23.36
CA ILE A 148 -2.29 -17.27 -21.89
C ILE A 148 -2.82 -15.94 -21.34
N LEU A 149 -2.25 -14.82 -21.78
CA LEU A 149 -2.68 -13.47 -21.38
C LEU A 149 -4.10 -13.16 -21.88
N THR A 150 -4.44 -13.58 -23.09
CA THR A 150 -5.78 -13.39 -23.66
C THR A 150 -6.83 -14.12 -22.83
N MET A 151 -6.59 -15.38 -22.46
CA MET A 151 -7.48 -16.14 -21.59
C MET A 151 -7.61 -15.48 -20.22
N ALA A 152 -6.49 -15.08 -19.60
CA ALA A 152 -6.51 -14.40 -18.31
C ALA A 152 -7.35 -13.11 -18.32
N ASN A 153 -7.23 -12.32 -19.40
CA ASN A 153 -8.00 -11.09 -19.57
C ASN A 153 -9.49 -11.36 -19.81
N ALA A 154 -9.82 -12.41 -20.56
CA ALA A 154 -11.20 -12.84 -20.77
C ALA A 154 -11.86 -13.25 -19.44
N LEU A 155 -11.18 -14.07 -18.64
CA LEU A 155 -11.66 -14.46 -17.32
C LEU A 155 -11.85 -13.26 -16.37
N LYS A 156 -10.89 -12.33 -16.34
CA LYS A 156 -11.02 -11.09 -15.56
C LYS A 156 -12.20 -10.23 -16.01
N SER A 157 -12.48 -10.19 -17.29
CA SER A 157 -13.58 -9.37 -17.83
C SER A 157 -14.96 -9.99 -17.57
N ALA A 158 -15.03 -11.32 -17.47
CA ALA A 158 -16.25 -12.05 -17.15
C ALA A 158 -16.51 -12.12 -15.62
N ALA A 159 -15.47 -11.99 -14.81
CA ALA A 159 -15.53 -12.07 -13.36
C ALA A 159 -16.12 -10.81 -12.72
N ASP A 160 -16.91 -10.98 -11.67
CA ASP A 160 -17.35 -9.88 -10.80
C ASP A 160 -16.25 -9.51 -9.79
N GLU A 161 -16.45 -8.39 -9.09
CA GLU A 161 -15.48 -7.88 -8.10
C GLU A 161 -15.15 -8.87 -6.96
N ASN A 162 -16.08 -9.75 -6.64
CA ASN A 162 -15.93 -10.76 -5.58
C ASN A 162 -15.42 -12.12 -6.07
N ASP A 163 -15.29 -12.30 -7.38
CA ASP A 163 -14.83 -13.55 -7.95
C ASP A 163 -13.31 -13.64 -7.94
N ILE A 164 -12.81 -14.83 -7.77
CA ILE A 164 -11.39 -15.12 -7.69
C ILE A 164 -10.98 -15.88 -8.94
N CYS A 165 -10.19 -15.23 -9.80
CA CYS A 165 -9.58 -15.88 -10.95
C CYS A 165 -8.14 -16.28 -10.60
N ALA A 166 -7.79 -17.53 -10.88
CA ALA A 166 -6.46 -18.07 -10.62
C ALA A 166 -5.94 -18.85 -11.84
N ARG A 167 -4.62 -18.81 -12.04
CA ARG A 167 -3.91 -19.70 -12.95
C ARG A 167 -3.11 -20.70 -12.13
N PHE A 168 -3.39 -21.99 -12.31
CA PHE A 168 -2.73 -23.04 -11.54
C PHE A 168 -1.39 -23.44 -12.13
N GLY A 169 -1.21 -23.26 -13.43
CA GLY A 169 0.02 -23.51 -14.16
C GLY A 169 -0.26 -23.82 -15.64
N GLY A 170 0.69 -23.55 -16.53
CA GLY A 170 0.52 -23.84 -17.94
C GLY A 170 -0.73 -23.20 -18.54
N ASP A 171 -1.67 -24.04 -18.92
CA ASP A 171 -2.97 -23.79 -19.54
C ASP A 171 -4.16 -23.83 -18.58
N GLU A 172 -3.94 -24.25 -17.31
CA GLU A 172 -4.99 -24.49 -16.32
C GLU A 172 -5.38 -23.23 -15.53
N TYR A 173 -6.68 -22.91 -15.52
CA TYR A 173 -7.28 -21.81 -14.76
C TYR A 173 -8.41 -22.28 -13.88
N VAL A 174 -8.67 -21.57 -12.80
CA VAL A 174 -9.78 -21.79 -11.90
C VAL A 174 -10.44 -20.47 -11.54
N VAL A 175 -11.76 -20.44 -11.62
CA VAL A 175 -12.58 -19.32 -11.15
C VAL A 175 -13.42 -19.80 -9.96
N PHE A 176 -13.44 -19.00 -8.90
CA PHE A 176 -14.26 -19.23 -7.73
C PHE A 176 -15.18 -18.03 -7.50
N GLY A 177 -16.48 -18.22 -7.60
CA GLY A 177 -17.52 -17.24 -7.35
C GLY A 177 -18.20 -17.46 -6.00
N LYS A 178 -18.25 -16.43 -5.18
CA LYS A 178 -18.92 -16.43 -3.87
C LYS A 178 -20.39 -16.06 -4.03
N GLY A 179 -21.28 -16.77 -3.34
CA GLY A 179 -22.72 -16.47 -3.36
C GLY A 179 -23.36 -16.62 -4.73
N LYS A 180 -22.79 -17.44 -5.61
CA LYS A 180 -23.27 -17.65 -6.98
C LYS A 180 -23.81 -19.05 -7.17
N GLY A 181 -24.99 -19.14 -7.73
CA GLY A 181 -25.63 -20.37 -8.12
C GLY A 181 -25.42 -20.74 -9.59
N GLU A 182 -26.17 -21.75 -10.05
CA GLU A 182 -26.07 -22.31 -11.39
C GLU A 182 -26.35 -21.29 -12.52
N TYR A 183 -27.13 -20.24 -12.24
CA TYR A 183 -27.51 -19.24 -13.24
C TYR A 183 -26.35 -18.28 -13.60
N GLU A 184 -25.50 -17.93 -12.64
CA GLU A 184 -24.40 -17.03 -12.86
C GLU A 184 -23.21 -17.71 -13.56
N MET A 185 -23.18 -19.06 -13.56
CA MET A 185 -22.16 -19.86 -14.25
C MET A 185 -22.15 -19.60 -15.77
N ASN A 186 -23.31 -19.30 -16.35
CA ASN A 186 -23.45 -19.08 -17.78
C ASN A 186 -22.72 -17.81 -18.29
N ALA A 187 -22.30 -16.91 -17.42
CA ALA A 187 -21.52 -15.72 -17.79
C ALA A 187 -20.05 -16.05 -18.17
N TYR A 188 -19.61 -17.27 -17.83
CA TYR A 188 -18.23 -17.74 -18.08
C TYR A 188 -18.13 -18.75 -19.25
N ILE A 189 -19.26 -19.11 -19.83
CA ILE A 189 -19.36 -20.03 -20.97
C ILE A 189 -19.66 -19.26 -22.24
#